data_970b2dd5d7d6305241c00df73d479d04
#
_entry.id   970b2dd5d7d6305241c00df73d479d04
#
_cell.length_a   1.000
_cell.length_b   1.000
_cell.length_c   1.000
_cell.angle_alpha   90.00
_cell.angle_beta   90.00
_cell.angle_gamma   90.00
#
_symmetry.space_group_name_H-M   'P 1'
#
loop_
_entity.id
_entity.type
_entity.pdbx_description
1 polymer ?
#
loop_
_entity_poly.entity_id
_entity_poly.type
_entity_poly.pdbx_seq_one_letter_code
_entity_poly.pdbx_strand_id
1 'polypeptide(L)'
;MNKKDISSSKAEDLSVDSDAADASNSASNASDDGSSERPRHDALIRKAFENPIVAKEFFEMHLPKEIKAMFSSHTLKMEKESFVEANLQHSISDILFSAKFKDDTGYLWVLLEHQSTPDHFMAFRLFKYMTDIAARHLTLNPKSKHLPFVYPLVFYNGKKKYNAPKNIWDLCQHKELMQDIWTKDHQVVNVHDIPDDELKKKAWAGILQFFMKHIHERDLLKRWYEVADLLPELAKLNIGIDYLELILTYTLIKIEKSDKIELEKILKSRINTEQGEKLMTSLAHHWKEEGVQEGMQIGEARGMQIGRNEGMQIGRNEGMQIGEAKGKYEVAKNMLANNYSIPEVSRITGLSISELNNLLKSKS
;
A
#
# COMPACT_ATOMS: atom_id res chain seq x y z
N MET A 1 17.51 -66.54 -13.22
CA MET A 1 16.86 -66.45 -14.53
C MET A 1 15.78 -65.38 -14.36
N ASN A 2 15.72 -64.26 -14.93
CA ASN A 2 16.28 -63.54 -16.02
C ASN A 2 16.38 -62.04 -15.66
N LYS A 3 17.49 -61.41 -16.00
CA LYS A 3 17.70 -59.97 -16.11
C LYS A 3 16.89 -59.46 -17.31
N LYS A 4 16.26 -58.31 -17.17
CA LYS A 4 16.09 -57.35 -18.30
C LYS A 4 15.96 -55.93 -17.76
N ASP A 5 16.97 -55.17 -17.99
CA ASP A 5 17.11 -53.85 -18.60
C ASP A 5 16.05 -52.79 -18.26
N ILE A 6 16.50 -51.78 -17.50
CA ILE A 6 15.85 -50.46 -17.46
C ILE A 6 16.77 -49.50 -18.18
N SER A 7 16.29 -49.08 -19.34
CA SER A 7 16.90 -48.07 -20.19
C SER A 7 16.69 -46.66 -19.60
N SER A 8 17.74 -45.87 -19.69
CA SER A 8 17.83 -44.44 -19.49
C SER A 8 16.70 -43.65 -20.17
N SER A 9 16.01 -42.78 -19.44
CA SER A 9 15.28 -41.68 -20.00
C SER A 9 15.98 -40.36 -19.66
N LYS A 10 16.28 -39.66 -20.74
CA LYS A 10 16.93 -38.34 -20.79
C LYS A 10 16.12 -37.30 -20.01
N ALA A 11 16.85 -36.44 -19.31
CA ALA A 11 16.39 -35.16 -18.86
C ALA A 11 16.07 -34.28 -20.07
N GLU A 12 14.84 -33.84 -20.23
CA GLU A 12 14.45 -32.80 -21.16
C GLU A 12 14.49 -31.44 -20.44
N ASP A 13 15.31 -30.61 -21.04
CA ASP A 13 15.56 -29.21 -20.75
C ASP A 13 14.25 -28.42 -21.00
N LEU A 14 13.65 -27.87 -19.96
CA LEU A 14 12.54 -26.92 -20.08
C LEU A 14 13.10 -25.49 -20.14
N SER A 15 13.43 -25.08 -21.36
CA SER A 15 13.58 -23.68 -21.68
C SER A 15 12.23 -22.98 -21.58
N VAL A 16 12.12 -22.04 -20.66
CA VAL A 16 10.97 -21.14 -20.53
C VAL A 16 11.13 -20.05 -21.56
N ASP A 17 10.48 -20.21 -22.72
CA ASP A 17 10.28 -19.12 -23.68
C ASP A 17 9.20 -18.16 -23.15
N SER A 18 9.61 -16.92 -23.01
CA SER A 18 8.78 -15.75 -22.78
C SER A 18 8.12 -15.33 -24.09
N ASP A 19 6.89 -15.75 -24.33
CA ASP A 19 6.03 -15.15 -25.36
C ASP A 19 4.65 -14.85 -24.77
N ALA A 20 4.56 -13.68 -24.14
CA ALA A 20 3.32 -12.99 -23.93
C ALA A 20 3.13 -12.01 -25.08
N ALA A 21 2.60 -12.52 -26.19
CA ALA A 21 2.22 -11.69 -27.32
C ALA A 21 0.79 -12.04 -27.77
N ASP A 22 -0.05 -11.02 -27.74
CA ASP A 22 -1.21 -10.80 -28.61
C ASP A 22 -2.22 -11.94 -28.81
N ALA A 23 -3.21 -11.97 -27.94
CA ALA A 23 -4.54 -12.49 -28.27
C ALA A 23 -5.52 -11.33 -28.50
N SER A 24 -5.20 -10.46 -29.46
CA SER A 24 -6.16 -9.54 -30.07
C SER A 24 -6.13 -9.73 -31.58
N ASN A 25 -6.93 -10.64 -32.09
CA ASN A 25 -7.60 -10.52 -33.37
C ASN A 25 -8.10 -11.89 -33.91
N SER A 26 -9.29 -12.27 -33.55
CA SER A 26 -10.12 -13.07 -34.44
C SER A 26 -11.60 -13.05 -33.97
N ALA A 27 -12.24 -11.91 -34.15
CA ALA A 27 -13.70 -11.83 -34.15
C ALA A 27 -14.12 -10.82 -35.20
N SER A 28 -13.90 -11.16 -36.45
CA SER A 28 -14.57 -10.52 -37.57
C SER A 28 -15.46 -11.52 -38.22
N ASN A 29 -16.72 -11.21 -38.20
CA ASN A 29 -17.88 -11.66 -38.97
C ASN A 29 -18.98 -12.26 -38.09
N ALA A 30 -19.70 -11.39 -37.40
CA ALA A 30 -21.11 -11.60 -37.10
C ALA A 30 -21.84 -10.31 -37.49
N SER A 31 -22.60 -10.45 -38.57
CA SER A 31 -23.54 -9.53 -39.19
C SER A 31 -24.11 -8.44 -38.26
N ASP A 32 -23.95 -7.24 -38.73
CA ASP A 32 -24.69 -6.01 -38.50
C ASP A 32 -26.19 -6.29 -38.31
N ASP A 33 -26.69 -6.08 -37.11
CA ASP A 33 -27.98 -5.49 -36.79
C ASP A 33 -28.16 -5.29 -35.28
N GLY A 34 -27.94 -4.09 -34.77
CA GLY A 34 -28.22 -3.76 -33.37
C GLY A 34 -27.36 -2.70 -32.72
N SER A 35 -26.31 -2.21 -33.36
CA SER A 35 -25.37 -1.24 -32.68
C SER A 35 -25.96 0.17 -32.51
N SER A 36 -26.99 0.54 -33.25
CA SER A 36 -27.63 1.86 -33.13
C SER A 36 -28.83 1.91 -32.16
N GLU A 37 -29.38 0.76 -31.77
CA GLU A 37 -30.54 0.68 -30.86
C GLU A 37 -30.14 0.56 -29.41
N ARG A 38 -28.97 -0.02 -29.08
CA ARG A 38 -28.47 -0.22 -27.73
C ARG A 38 -28.38 1.07 -26.92
N PRO A 39 -27.74 2.16 -27.39
CA PRO A 39 -27.67 3.41 -26.65
C PRO A 39 -29.03 4.04 -26.34
N ARG A 40 -30.03 3.78 -27.21
CA ARG A 40 -31.38 4.32 -27.03
C ARG A 40 -32.16 3.62 -25.92
N HIS A 41 -32.05 2.29 -25.84
CA HIS A 41 -32.70 1.50 -24.77
C HIS A 41 -32.13 1.81 -23.41
N ASP A 42 -30.80 1.85 -23.28
CA ASP A 42 -30.12 2.17 -22.02
C ASP A 42 -30.48 3.58 -21.55
N ALA A 43 -30.41 4.57 -22.44
CA ALA A 43 -30.79 5.94 -22.12
C ALA A 43 -32.27 6.06 -21.71
N LEU A 44 -33.16 5.32 -22.37
CA LEU A 44 -34.58 5.31 -22.04
C LEU A 44 -34.82 4.75 -20.64
N ILE A 45 -34.24 3.59 -20.33
CA ILE A 45 -34.42 2.93 -19.02
C ILE A 45 -33.78 3.78 -17.92
N ARG A 46 -32.57 4.28 -18.13
CA ARG A 46 -31.92 5.20 -17.19
C ARG A 46 -32.79 6.42 -16.94
N LYS A 47 -33.32 7.03 -18.00
CA LYS A 47 -34.22 8.19 -17.88
C LYS A 47 -35.53 7.87 -17.16
N ALA A 48 -36.08 6.67 -17.38
CA ALA A 48 -37.25 6.22 -16.65
C ALA A 48 -36.95 6.02 -15.15
N PHE A 49 -35.79 5.44 -14.81
CA PHE A 49 -35.37 5.22 -13.43
C PHE A 49 -34.95 6.51 -12.69
N GLU A 50 -34.70 7.62 -13.38
CA GLU A 50 -34.54 8.94 -12.73
C GLU A 50 -35.86 9.36 -12.04
N ASN A 51 -37.00 8.84 -12.49
CA ASN A 51 -38.26 9.06 -11.80
C ASN A 51 -38.36 8.13 -10.59
N PRO A 52 -38.39 8.69 -9.36
CA PRO A 52 -38.38 7.91 -8.14
C PRO A 52 -39.62 7.01 -7.98
N ILE A 53 -40.74 7.35 -8.62
CA ILE A 53 -41.95 6.51 -8.60
C ILE A 53 -41.71 5.24 -9.41
N VAL A 54 -41.17 5.36 -10.61
CA VAL A 54 -40.83 4.22 -11.48
C VAL A 54 -39.81 3.29 -10.79
N ALA A 55 -38.75 3.86 -10.26
CA ALA A 55 -37.74 3.08 -9.56
C ALA A 55 -38.32 2.35 -8.32
N LYS A 56 -39.12 3.02 -7.53
CA LYS A 56 -39.79 2.45 -6.37
C LYS A 56 -40.69 1.27 -6.78
N GLU A 57 -41.59 1.46 -7.72
CA GLU A 57 -42.50 0.41 -8.21
C GLU A 57 -41.71 -0.78 -8.75
N PHE A 58 -40.66 -0.54 -9.54
CA PHE A 58 -39.80 -1.59 -10.06
C PHE A 58 -39.21 -2.46 -8.93
N PHE A 59 -38.63 -1.86 -7.91
CA PHE A 59 -38.08 -2.62 -6.80
C PHE A 59 -39.15 -3.29 -5.96
N GLU A 60 -40.29 -2.67 -5.74
CA GLU A 60 -41.41 -3.28 -5.05
C GLU A 60 -41.97 -4.49 -5.80
N MET A 61 -41.89 -4.51 -7.14
CA MET A 61 -42.30 -5.65 -7.93
C MET A 61 -41.28 -6.79 -7.91
N HIS A 62 -39.98 -6.49 -8.01
CA HIS A 62 -38.95 -7.48 -8.35
C HIS A 62 -38.07 -7.93 -7.17
N LEU A 63 -37.99 -7.18 -6.07
CA LEU A 63 -37.21 -7.62 -4.92
C LEU A 63 -37.86 -8.84 -4.23
N PRO A 64 -37.06 -9.78 -3.70
CA PRO A 64 -37.55 -10.86 -2.84
C PRO A 64 -38.27 -10.31 -1.58
N LYS A 65 -39.20 -11.09 -1.04
CA LYS A 65 -39.99 -10.69 0.12
C LYS A 65 -39.15 -10.29 1.33
N GLU A 66 -38.08 -11.04 1.57
CA GLU A 66 -37.15 -10.84 2.69
C GLU A 66 -36.42 -9.49 2.56
N ILE A 67 -36.02 -9.15 1.33
CA ILE A 67 -35.33 -7.88 1.04
C ILE A 67 -36.34 -6.72 1.15
N LYS A 68 -37.54 -6.89 0.61
CA LYS A 68 -38.63 -5.87 0.74
C LYS A 68 -38.98 -5.56 2.17
N ALA A 69 -38.95 -6.54 3.04
CA ALA A 69 -39.27 -6.33 4.49
C ALA A 69 -38.23 -5.43 5.20
N MET A 70 -37.02 -5.33 4.69
CA MET A 70 -35.98 -4.46 5.23
C MET A 70 -35.85 -3.13 4.49
N PHE A 71 -36.37 -3.05 3.27
CA PHE A 71 -36.17 -1.95 2.35
C PHE A 71 -37.12 -0.78 2.64
N SER A 72 -36.54 0.40 2.86
CA SER A 72 -37.26 1.65 3.04
C SER A 72 -37.38 2.41 1.73
N SER A 73 -38.40 2.12 0.94
CA SER A 73 -38.56 2.62 -0.44
C SER A 73 -38.59 4.15 -0.57
N HIS A 74 -39.02 4.87 0.50
CA HIS A 74 -39.01 6.34 0.52
C HIS A 74 -37.62 6.96 0.64
N THR A 75 -36.61 6.17 0.97
CA THR A 75 -35.21 6.61 1.06
C THR A 75 -34.41 6.32 -0.22
N LEU A 76 -35.05 5.72 -1.22
CA LEU A 76 -34.40 5.34 -2.49
C LEU A 76 -33.86 6.56 -3.21
N LYS A 77 -32.60 6.52 -3.56
CA LYS A 77 -31.89 7.57 -4.27
C LYS A 77 -30.98 6.98 -5.33
N MET A 78 -31.11 7.45 -6.56
CA MET A 78 -30.18 7.10 -7.63
C MET A 78 -28.83 7.76 -7.40
N GLU A 79 -27.76 6.97 -7.40
CA GLU A 79 -26.39 7.46 -7.23
C GLU A 79 -25.82 7.96 -8.55
N LYS A 80 -24.89 8.91 -8.46
CA LYS A 80 -24.21 9.46 -9.64
C LYS A 80 -23.21 8.44 -10.20
N GLU A 81 -22.90 8.53 -11.48
CA GLU A 81 -21.90 7.69 -12.16
C GLU A 81 -20.50 7.76 -11.52
N SER A 82 -20.14 8.90 -10.92
CA SER A 82 -18.89 9.07 -10.20
C SER A 82 -18.77 8.26 -8.90
N PHE A 83 -19.85 7.62 -8.45
CA PHE A 83 -19.80 6.71 -7.31
C PHE A 83 -19.06 5.40 -7.66
N VAL A 84 -19.11 5.01 -8.93
CA VAL A 84 -18.46 3.81 -9.45
C VAL A 84 -17.17 4.26 -10.16
N GLU A 85 -16.01 3.76 -9.77
CA GLU A 85 -14.71 4.22 -10.30
C GLU A 85 -14.60 4.09 -11.83
N ALA A 86 -13.67 4.88 -12.43
CA ALA A 86 -13.43 4.94 -13.87
C ALA A 86 -13.18 3.58 -14.55
N ASN A 87 -12.71 2.59 -13.81
CA ASN A 87 -12.50 1.21 -14.28
C ASN A 87 -13.80 0.42 -14.49
N LEU A 88 -14.93 0.91 -13.96
CA LEU A 88 -16.26 0.31 -14.12
C LEU A 88 -17.09 1.01 -15.22
N GLN A 89 -16.54 2.05 -15.85
CA GLN A 89 -17.22 2.87 -16.87
C GLN A 89 -17.47 2.14 -18.21
N HIS A 90 -17.18 0.86 -18.31
CA HIS A 90 -17.37 0.12 -19.58
C HIS A 90 -18.81 -0.34 -19.85
N SER A 91 -19.76 -0.07 -18.95
CA SER A 91 -21.17 -0.34 -19.21
C SER A 91 -21.99 0.91 -18.91
N ILE A 92 -22.42 1.58 -19.95
CA ILE A 92 -23.36 2.74 -19.91
C ILE A 92 -24.71 2.33 -19.29
N SER A 93 -24.92 1.05 -19.08
CA SER A 93 -26.18 0.40 -18.73
C SER A 93 -26.40 0.17 -17.24
N ASP A 94 -25.43 0.45 -16.38
CA ASP A 94 -25.51 0.12 -14.96
C ASP A 94 -26.12 1.27 -14.15
N ILE A 95 -27.08 0.97 -13.29
CA ILE A 95 -27.76 1.95 -12.45
C ILE A 95 -27.64 1.54 -10.99
N LEU A 96 -27.03 2.40 -10.18
CA LEU A 96 -26.86 2.19 -8.74
C LEU A 96 -27.83 3.08 -7.95
N PHE A 97 -28.51 2.47 -7.00
CA PHE A 97 -29.31 3.16 -6.01
C PHE A 97 -28.80 2.92 -4.60
N SER A 98 -28.83 3.93 -3.77
CA SER A 98 -28.72 3.79 -2.33
C SER A 98 -30.10 3.83 -1.69
N ALA A 99 -30.27 3.13 -0.57
CA ALA A 99 -31.47 3.15 0.22
C ALA A 99 -31.16 2.73 1.67
N LYS A 100 -32.11 2.96 2.57
CA LYS A 100 -32.06 2.39 3.93
C LYS A 100 -32.63 0.97 3.93
N PHE A 101 -31.87 0.06 4.54
CA PHE A 101 -32.27 -1.30 4.88
C PHE A 101 -32.27 -1.40 6.41
N LYS A 102 -33.44 -1.31 7.02
CA LYS A 102 -33.59 -0.98 8.43
C LYS A 102 -32.87 0.34 8.72
N ASP A 103 -31.85 0.35 9.56
CA ASP A 103 -31.15 1.57 9.98
C ASP A 103 -29.88 1.84 9.14
N ASP A 104 -29.40 0.87 8.36
CA ASP A 104 -28.17 0.94 7.62
C ASP A 104 -28.36 1.37 6.17
N THR A 105 -27.34 1.98 5.61
CA THR A 105 -27.30 2.29 4.18
C THR A 105 -26.89 1.05 3.39
N GLY A 106 -27.71 0.67 2.41
CA GLY A 106 -27.41 -0.38 1.45
C GLY A 106 -27.59 0.10 0.02
N TYR A 107 -27.28 -0.76 -0.93
CA TYR A 107 -27.28 -0.46 -2.34
C TYR A 107 -28.10 -1.49 -3.12
N LEU A 108 -28.91 -0.99 -4.05
CA LEU A 108 -29.58 -1.78 -5.07
C LEU A 108 -28.89 -1.46 -6.41
N TRP A 109 -28.31 -2.47 -7.03
CA TRP A 109 -27.62 -2.31 -8.30
C TRP A 109 -28.35 -3.05 -9.40
N VAL A 110 -28.77 -2.30 -10.43
CA VAL A 110 -29.47 -2.82 -11.60
C VAL A 110 -28.51 -2.82 -12.79
N LEU A 111 -28.15 -3.99 -13.25
CA LEU A 111 -27.40 -4.20 -14.50
C LEU A 111 -28.38 -4.44 -15.63
N LEU A 112 -28.33 -3.57 -16.64
CA LEU A 112 -29.16 -3.70 -17.85
C LEU A 112 -28.41 -4.58 -18.87
N GLU A 113 -28.99 -5.73 -19.22
CA GLU A 113 -28.41 -6.68 -20.17
C GLU A 113 -29.28 -6.83 -21.39
N HIS A 114 -28.80 -6.34 -22.53
CA HIS A 114 -29.54 -6.34 -23.81
C HIS A 114 -28.99 -7.31 -24.85
N GLN A 115 -27.90 -8.00 -24.56
CA GLN A 115 -27.27 -8.90 -25.49
C GLN A 115 -28.23 -10.03 -25.86
N SER A 116 -28.28 -10.42 -27.14
CA SER A 116 -29.10 -11.53 -27.60
C SER A 116 -28.70 -12.86 -26.98
N THR A 117 -27.44 -12.99 -26.57
CA THR A 117 -26.92 -14.14 -25.83
C THR A 117 -26.44 -13.63 -24.47
N PRO A 118 -26.96 -14.13 -23.33
CA PRO A 118 -26.54 -13.73 -21.99
C PRO A 118 -25.04 -13.97 -21.76
N ASP A 119 -24.39 -13.05 -21.04
CA ASP A 119 -23.00 -13.20 -20.64
C ASP A 119 -22.86 -14.42 -19.71
N HIS A 120 -22.06 -15.41 -20.12
CA HIS A 120 -21.82 -16.62 -19.34
C HIS A 120 -21.22 -16.31 -17.97
N PHE A 121 -20.35 -15.29 -17.88
CA PHE A 121 -19.69 -14.87 -16.65
C PHE A 121 -20.43 -13.79 -15.87
N MET A 122 -21.72 -13.59 -16.14
CA MET A 122 -22.54 -12.58 -15.48
C MET A 122 -22.47 -12.67 -13.94
N ALA A 123 -22.55 -13.87 -13.38
CA ALA A 123 -22.48 -14.06 -11.92
C ALA A 123 -21.14 -13.60 -11.34
N PHE A 124 -20.03 -13.83 -12.04
CA PHE A 124 -18.70 -13.33 -11.62
C PHE A 124 -18.60 -11.80 -11.74
N ARG A 125 -19.11 -11.25 -12.82
CA ARG A 125 -19.16 -9.80 -13.04
C ARG A 125 -19.96 -9.09 -11.95
N LEU A 126 -21.12 -9.64 -11.59
CA LEU A 126 -21.94 -9.13 -10.48
C LEU A 126 -21.17 -9.16 -9.15
N PHE A 127 -20.51 -10.28 -8.85
CA PHE A 127 -19.74 -10.42 -7.62
C PHE A 127 -18.60 -9.38 -7.53
N LYS A 128 -17.84 -9.20 -8.61
CA LYS A 128 -16.80 -8.18 -8.69
C LYS A 128 -17.36 -6.79 -8.37
N TYR A 129 -18.43 -6.40 -9.03
CA TYR A 129 -19.00 -5.06 -8.81
C TYR A 129 -19.60 -4.88 -7.41
N MET A 130 -20.16 -5.92 -6.81
CA MET A 130 -20.60 -5.86 -5.40
C MET A 130 -19.43 -5.55 -4.47
N THR A 131 -18.27 -6.17 -4.69
CA THR A 131 -17.06 -5.90 -3.89
C THR A 131 -16.53 -4.48 -4.13
N ASP A 132 -16.57 -3.98 -5.36
CA ASP A 132 -16.14 -2.61 -5.69
C ASP A 132 -17.07 -1.56 -5.04
N ILE A 133 -18.39 -1.77 -5.06
CA ILE A 133 -19.36 -0.91 -4.37
C ILE A 133 -19.10 -0.92 -2.85
N ALA A 134 -18.85 -2.08 -2.28
CA ALA A 134 -18.56 -2.22 -0.85
C ALA A 134 -17.24 -1.51 -0.48
N ALA A 135 -16.19 -1.67 -1.28
CA ALA A 135 -14.91 -0.97 -1.08
C ALA A 135 -15.08 0.55 -1.15
N ARG A 136 -15.85 1.04 -2.14
CA ARG A 136 -16.15 2.47 -2.25
C ARG A 136 -16.93 2.99 -1.05
N HIS A 137 -17.91 2.22 -0.57
CA HIS A 137 -18.65 2.58 0.64
C HIS A 137 -17.72 2.75 1.84
N LEU A 138 -16.77 1.83 2.05
CA LEU A 138 -15.80 1.92 3.16
C LEU A 138 -14.88 3.14 3.00
N THR A 139 -14.47 3.48 1.78
CA THR A 139 -13.67 4.69 1.51
C THR A 139 -14.44 5.97 1.92
N LEU A 140 -15.74 6.03 1.64
CA LEU A 140 -16.59 7.15 2.00
C LEU A 140 -16.98 7.15 3.49
N ASN A 141 -16.94 5.99 4.14
CA ASN A 141 -17.32 5.80 5.53
C ASN A 141 -16.20 5.09 6.32
N PRO A 142 -15.04 5.72 6.53
CA PRO A 142 -13.84 5.08 7.10
C PRO A 142 -14.00 4.59 8.55
N LYS A 143 -15.08 5.01 9.23
CA LYS A 143 -15.42 4.54 10.60
C LYS A 143 -16.33 3.32 10.60
N SER A 144 -16.85 2.90 9.45
CA SER A 144 -17.71 1.71 9.36
C SER A 144 -16.88 0.45 9.68
N LYS A 145 -17.46 -0.43 10.50
CA LYS A 145 -16.89 -1.75 10.81
C LYS A 145 -17.58 -2.88 10.03
N HIS A 146 -18.55 -2.54 9.20
CA HIS A 146 -19.35 -3.50 8.43
C HIS A 146 -19.38 -3.12 6.96
N LEU A 147 -19.42 -4.14 6.10
CA LEU A 147 -19.71 -3.95 4.69
C LEU A 147 -21.18 -3.53 4.51
N PRO A 148 -21.47 -2.71 3.50
CA PRO A 148 -22.86 -2.35 3.19
C PRO A 148 -23.61 -3.56 2.64
N PHE A 149 -24.91 -3.56 2.79
CA PHE A 149 -25.76 -4.47 2.02
C PHE A 149 -25.74 -4.06 0.55
N VAL A 150 -25.44 -4.99 -0.36
CA VAL A 150 -25.47 -4.76 -1.82
C VAL A 150 -26.29 -5.87 -2.46
N TYR A 151 -27.37 -5.50 -3.13
CA TYR A 151 -28.21 -6.45 -3.86
C TYR A 151 -28.12 -6.22 -5.36
N PRO A 152 -27.55 -7.15 -6.13
CA PRO A 152 -27.46 -7.08 -7.58
C PRO A 152 -28.75 -7.59 -8.22
N LEU A 153 -29.19 -6.93 -9.29
CA LEU A 153 -30.33 -7.32 -10.09
C LEU A 153 -29.97 -7.21 -11.58
N VAL A 154 -30.17 -8.27 -12.35
CA VAL A 154 -30.02 -8.24 -13.80
C VAL A 154 -31.38 -8.02 -14.41
N PHE A 155 -31.52 -6.91 -15.12
CA PHE A 155 -32.70 -6.63 -15.94
C PHE A 155 -32.40 -7.02 -17.40
N TYR A 156 -32.91 -8.19 -17.79
CA TYR A 156 -32.63 -8.81 -19.09
C TYR A 156 -33.81 -8.66 -20.03
N ASN A 157 -33.54 -8.11 -21.23
CA ASN A 157 -34.54 -8.00 -22.31
C ASN A 157 -34.05 -8.56 -23.66
N GLY A 158 -33.07 -9.47 -23.63
CA GLY A 158 -32.54 -10.10 -24.83
C GLY A 158 -33.59 -10.97 -25.56
N LYS A 159 -33.37 -11.22 -26.85
CA LYS A 159 -34.26 -12.02 -27.70
C LYS A 159 -34.35 -13.49 -27.30
N LYS A 160 -33.29 -14.07 -26.73
CA LYS A 160 -33.23 -15.46 -26.27
C LYS A 160 -33.57 -15.55 -24.80
N LYS A 161 -34.07 -16.72 -24.36
CA LYS A 161 -34.27 -16.98 -22.94
C LYS A 161 -32.92 -16.85 -22.18
N TYR A 162 -32.94 -16.22 -20.99
CA TYR A 162 -31.78 -16.14 -20.14
C TYR A 162 -31.35 -17.54 -19.67
N ASN A 163 -30.13 -17.93 -19.98
CA ASN A 163 -29.57 -19.27 -19.70
C ASN A 163 -28.14 -19.23 -19.11
N ALA A 164 -27.62 -18.04 -18.81
CA ALA A 164 -26.34 -17.95 -18.13
C ALA A 164 -26.44 -18.43 -16.67
N PRO A 165 -25.34 -18.93 -16.09
CA PRO A 165 -25.28 -19.28 -14.67
C PRO A 165 -25.66 -18.07 -13.79
N LYS A 166 -26.55 -18.32 -12.81
CA LYS A 166 -27.03 -17.29 -11.89
C LYS A 166 -26.26 -17.27 -10.59
N ASN A 167 -25.43 -18.27 -10.34
CA ASN A 167 -24.65 -18.45 -9.14
C ASN A 167 -23.16 -18.51 -9.51
N ILE A 168 -22.31 -17.79 -8.80
CA ILE A 168 -20.86 -17.76 -9.04
C ILE A 168 -20.23 -19.15 -8.90
N TRP A 169 -20.76 -19.99 -8.01
CA TRP A 169 -20.24 -21.34 -7.79
C TRP A 169 -20.44 -22.26 -8.99
N ASP A 170 -21.47 -22.00 -9.82
CA ASP A 170 -21.73 -22.74 -11.06
C ASP A 170 -20.68 -22.46 -12.15
N LEU A 171 -19.83 -21.44 -11.95
CA LEU A 171 -18.69 -21.12 -12.82
C LEU A 171 -17.39 -21.80 -12.36
N CYS A 172 -17.36 -22.41 -11.19
CA CYS A 172 -16.16 -23.02 -10.61
C CYS A 172 -16.03 -24.49 -10.99
N GLN A 173 -14.79 -24.95 -11.32
CA GLN A 173 -14.52 -26.35 -11.64
C GLN A 173 -14.80 -27.30 -10.44
N HIS A 174 -14.55 -26.83 -9.23
CA HIS A 174 -14.77 -27.55 -7.96
C HIS A 174 -15.78 -26.79 -7.11
N LYS A 175 -17.03 -26.81 -7.55
CA LYS A 175 -18.12 -25.99 -7.00
C LYS A 175 -18.22 -26.05 -5.48
N GLU A 176 -18.37 -27.27 -4.92
CA GLU A 176 -18.58 -27.46 -3.49
C GLU A 176 -17.35 -27.01 -2.68
N LEU A 177 -16.15 -27.36 -3.16
CA LEU A 177 -14.91 -26.98 -2.51
C LEU A 177 -14.71 -25.45 -2.53
N MET A 178 -14.97 -24.81 -3.67
CA MET A 178 -14.84 -23.35 -3.80
C MET A 178 -15.88 -22.64 -2.95
N GLN A 179 -17.11 -23.14 -2.91
CA GLN A 179 -18.15 -22.59 -2.05
C GLN A 179 -17.73 -22.69 -0.58
N ASP A 180 -17.22 -23.83 -0.15
CA ASP A 180 -16.72 -24.04 1.21
C ASP A 180 -15.58 -23.07 1.57
N ILE A 181 -14.58 -22.92 0.68
CA ILE A 181 -13.43 -22.01 0.92
C ILE A 181 -13.89 -20.55 1.06
N TRP A 182 -14.89 -20.12 0.28
CA TRP A 182 -15.31 -18.72 0.26
C TRP A 182 -16.34 -18.36 1.32
N THR A 183 -17.06 -19.34 1.85
CA THR A 183 -18.14 -19.10 2.83
C THR A 183 -17.77 -19.51 4.27
N LYS A 184 -16.73 -20.32 4.43
CA LYS A 184 -16.18 -20.69 5.75
C LYS A 184 -15.11 -19.71 6.20
N ASP A 185 -14.70 -19.82 7.45
CA ASP A 185 -13.59 -19.06 8.00
C ASP A 185 -12.31 -19.34 7.21
N HIS A 186 -11.54 -18.30 6.90
CA HIS A 186 -10.24 -18.45 6.27
C HIS A 186 -9.24 -19.01 7.27
N GLN A 187 -8.28 -19.79 6.77
CA GLN A 187 -7.21 -20.35 7.58
C GLN A 187 -6.22 -19.25 7.98
N VAL A 188 -5.96 -19.12 9.27
CA VAL A 188 -4.91 -18.27 9.82
C VAL A 188 -3.77 -19.14 10.35
N VAL A 189 -2.56 -18.95 9.84
CA VAL A 189 -1.35 -19.53 10.43
C VAL A 189 -0.75 -18.48 11.37
N ASN A 190 -1.05 -18.62 12.66
CA ASN A 190 -0.48 -17.76 13.69
C ASN A 190 0.80 -18.42 14.23
N VAL A 191 1.96 -17.87 13.89
CA VAL A 191 3.26 -18.42 14.31
C VAL A 191 3.43 -18.45 15.83
N HIS A 192 2.72 -17.60 16.57
CA HIS A 192 2.77 -17.57 18.04
C HIS A 192 2.08 -18.77 18.68
N ASP A 193 1.14 -19.40 18.00
CA ASP A 193 0.41 -20.57 18.50
C ASP A 193 1.17 -21.88 18.23
N ILE A 194 2.21 -21.86 17.40
CA ILE A 194 3.01 -23.05 17.06
C ILE A 194 4.12 -23.21 18.08
N PRO A 195 4.24 -24.39 18.76
CA PRO A 195 5.35 -24.66 19.68
C PRO A 195 6.70 -24.59 18.97
N ASP A 196 7.72 -24.04 19.64
CA ASP A 196 9.07 -23.90 19.08
C ASP A 196 9.66 -25.25 18.63
N ASP A 197 9.38 -26.33 19.38
CA ASP A 197 9.85 -27.64 19.02
C ASP A 197 9.22 -28.20 17.74
N GLU A 198 8.00 -27.78 17.41
CA GLU A 198 7.39 -28.11 16.11
C GLU A 198 8.03 -27.31 14.97
N LEU A 199 8.33 -26.04 15.19
CA LEU A 199 9.03 -25.20 14.20
C LEU A 199 10.43 -25.74 13.92
N LYS A 200 11.16 -26.18 14.94
CA LYS A 200 12.53 -26.75 14.82
C LYS A 200 12.59 -28.12 14.15
N LYS A 201 11.47 -28.83 13.94
CA LYS A 201 11.43 -30.07 13.17
C LYS A 201 11.67 -29.88 11.65
N LYS A 202 11.50 -28.69 11.12
CA LYS A 202 11.62 -28.37 9.70
C LYS A 202 12.67 -27.30 9.49
N ALA A 203 13.86 -27.67 9.02
CA ALA A 203 14.98 -26.76 8.86
C ALA A 203 14.67 -25.56 7.96
N TRP A 204 13.91 -25.74 6.89
CA TRP A 204 13.61 -24.65 5.94
C TRP A 204 12.48 -23.73 6.40
N ALA A 205 11.24 -24.20 6.33
CA ALA A 205 10.10 -23.38 6.70
C ALA A 205 10.04 -23.05 8.20
N GLY A 206 10.52 -23.97 9.03
CA GLY A 206 10.46 -23.84 10.48
C GLY A 206 11.38 -22.75 11.00
N ILE A 207 12.63 -22.65 10.50
CA ILE A 207 13.57 -21.62 10.97
C ILE A 207 13.09 -20.19 10.65
N LEU A 208 12.46 -19.99 9.47
CA LEU A 208 11.85 -18.72 9.14
C LEU A 208 10.72 -18.37 10.11
N GLN A 209 9.78 -19.31 10.31
CA GLN A 209 8.64 -19.11 11.21
C GLN A 209 9.09 -18.90 12.66
N PHE A 210 10.15 -19.60 13.08
CA PHE A 210 10.74 -19.45 14.40
C PHE A 210 11.26 -18.01 14.60
N PHE A 211 12.05 -17.48 13.66
CA PHE A 211 12.52 -16.11 13.78
C PHE A 211 11.40 -15.07 13.62
N MET A 212 10.41 -15.29 12.75
CA MET A 212 9.24 -14.43 12.68
C MET A 212 8.47 -14.37 14.00
N LYS A 213 8.36 -15.50 14.71
CA LYS A 213 7.73 -15.58 16.04
C LYS A 213 8.47 -14.75 17.09
N HIS A 214 9.79 -14.79 17.06
CA HIS A 214 10.65 -14.22 18.11
C HIS A 214 11.29 -12.87 17.76
N ILE A 215 11.03 -12.30 16.57
CA ILE A 215 11.71 -11.08 16.07
C ILE A 215 11.56 -9.86 16.98
N HIS A 216 10.52 -9.81 17.81
CA HIS A 216 10.28 -8.70 18.73
C HIS A 216 10.96 -8.87 20.10
N GLU A 217 11.61 -9.98 20.35
CA GLU A 217 12.35 -10.23 21.57
C GLU A 217 13.66 -9.43 21.60
N ARG A 218 14.17 -9.15 22.80
CA ARG A 218 15.43 -8.41 22.98
C ARG A 218 16.66 -9.28 22.75
N ASP A 219 16.58 -10.57 23.08
CA ASP A 219 17.69 -11.52 23.03
C ASP A 219 17.53 -12.49 21.85
N LEU A 220 17.76 -11.98 20.64
CA LEU A 220 17.74 -12.82 19.44
C LEU A 220 18.99 -13.70 19.30
N LEU A 221 20.09 -13.37 19.93
CA LEU A 221 21.28 -14.23 19.94
C LEU A 221 20.96 -15.58 20.57
N LYS A 222 20.23 -15.60 21.68
CA LYS A 222 19.75 -16.83 22.31
C LYS A 222 18.93 -17.67 21.32
N ARG A 223 18.11 -17.07 20.51
CA ARG A 223 17.30 -17.77 19.50
C ARG A 223 18.14 -18.41 18.40
N TRP A 224 19.26 -17.77 18.04
CA TRP A 224 20.24 -18.38 17.13
C TRP A 224 20.91 -19.60 17.72
N TYR A 225 21.20 -19.63 19.01
CA TYR A 225 21.68 -20.83 19.70
C TYR A 225 20.68 -21.98 19.63
N GLU A 226 19.39 -21.70 19.81
CA GLU A 226 18.33 -22.72 19.81
C GLU A 226 18.13 -23.41 18.45
N VAL A 227 18.48 -22.75 17.35
CA VAL A 227 18.35 -23.29 15.99
C VAL A 227 19.69 -23.68 15.37
N ALA A 228 20.79 -23.54 16.11
CA ALA A 228 22.13 -23.82 15.59
C ALA A 228 22.30 -25.21 15.00
N ASP A 229 21.64 -26.21 15.56
CA ASP A 229 21.70 -27.59 15.08
C ASP A 229 20.99 -27.84 13.74
N LEU A 230 20.16 -26.87 13.26
CA LEU A 230 19.51 -26.93 11.95
C LEU A 230 20.39 -26.34 10.83
N LEU A 231 21.38 -25.51 11.18
CA LEU A 231 22.22 -24.81 10.21
C LEU A 231 22.98 -25.75 9.26
N PRO A 232 23.55 -26.90 9.72
CA PRO A 232 24.25 -27.81 8.83
C PRO A 232 23.34 -28.43 7.75
N GLU A 233 22.05 -28.59 8.04
CA GLU A 233 21.11 -29.12 7.03
C GLU A 233 20.85 -28.11 5.92
N LEU A 234 20.66 -26.84 6.27
CA LEU A 234 20.51 -25.75 5.30
C LEU A 234 21.78 -25.55 4.49
N ALA A 235 22.95 -25.61 5.12
CA ALA A 235 24.23 -25.40 4.47
C ALA A 235 24.65 -26.53 3.50
N LYS A 236 23.94 -27.66 3.44
CA LYS A 236 24.22 -28.71 2.44
C LYS A 236 24.02 -28.27 0.99
N LEU A 237 23.17 -27.30 0.77
CA LEU A 237 22.82 -26.77 -0.54
C LEU A 237 23.23 -25.29 -0.65
N ASN A 238 23.71 -24.86 -1.82
CA ASN A 238 24.07 -23.45 -2.04
C ASN A 238 22.87 -22.51 -1.80
N ILE A 239 21.70 -22.90 -2.24
CA ILE A 239 20.45 -22.16 -1.98
C ILE A 239 20.16 -21.98 -0.48
N GLY A 240 20.64 -22.88 0.37
CA GLY A 240 20.49 -22.78 1.82
C GLY A 240 21.38 -21.69 2.43
N ILE A 241 22.54 -21.42 1.84
CA ILE A 241 23.41 -20.32 2.26
C ILE A 241 22.75 -18.97 1.94
N ASP A 242 22.20 -18.82 0.75
CA ASP A 242 21.47 -17.60 0.35
C ASP A 242 20.21 -17.41 1.24
N TYR A 243 19.57 -18.50 1.64
CA TYR A 243 18.44 -18.48 2.59
C TYR A 243 18.86 -18.10 4.01
N LEU A 244 19.97 -18.62 4.50
CA LEU A 244 20.54 -18.21 5.79
C LEU A 244 20.96 -16.74 5.80
N GLU A 245 21.52 -16.23 4.70
CA GLU A 245 21.82 -14.82 4.53
C GLU A 245 20.56 -13.94 4.66
N LEU A 246 19.46 -14.35 4.05
CA LEU A 246 18.17 -13.67 4.15
C LEU A 246 17.68 -13.63 5.61
N ILE A 247 17.72 -14.76 6.34
CA ILE A 247 17.28 -14.82 7.74
C ILE A 247 18.21 -14.00 8.63
N LEU A 248 19.51 -14.05 8.40
CA LEU A 248 20.48 -13.22 9.12
C LEU A 248 20.19 -11.74 8.92
N THR A 249 20.05 -11.28 7.69
CA THR A 249 19.72 -9.88 7.37
C THR A 249 18.45 -9.44 8.11
N TYR A 250 17.42 -10.29 8.13
CA TYR A 250 16.18 -10.01 8.84
C TYR A 250 16.36 -9.89 10.36
N THR A 251 17.23 -10.69 10.96
CA THR A 251 17.44 -10.75 12.42
C THR A 251 18.51 -9.79 12.93
N LEU A 252 19.50 -9.42 12.09
CA LEU A 252 20.63 -8.57 12.47
C LEU A 252 20.23 -7.19 12.99
N ILE A 253 19.12 -6.64 12.49
CA ILE A 253 18.56 -5.35 12.93
C ILE A 253 18.26 -5.35 14.45
N LYS A 254 18.05 -6.53 15.03
CA LYS A 254 17.69 -6.71 16.45
C LYS A 254 18.80 -7.31 17.29
N ILE A 255 19.95 -7.64 16.71
CA ILE A 255 21.11 -8.19 17.43
C ILE A 255 21.99 -7.02 17.86
N GLU A 256 22.30 -6.95 19.15
CA GLU A 256 23.18 -5.91 19.70
C GLU A 256 24.61 -6.02 19.12
N LYS A 257 25.30 -4.88 19.04
CA LYS A 257 26.67 -4.83 18.49
C LYS A 257 27.64 -5.71 19.29
N SER A 258 27.44 -5.85 20.59
CA SER A 258 28.21 -6.74 21.48
C SER A 258 28.09 -8.21 21.10
N ASP A 259 26.96 -8.61 20.54
CA ASP A 259 26.59 -10.01 20.31
C ASP A 259 26.96 -10.50 18.90
N LYS A 260 27.39 -9.58 18.04
CA LYS A 260 27.82 -9.90 16.65
C LYS A 260 28.95 -10.93 16.59
N ILE A 261 29.92 -10.81 17.50
CA ILE A 261 31.05 -11.75 17.58
C ILE A 261 30.59 -13.15 17.98
N GLU A 262 29.62 -13.24 18.88
CA GLU A 262 29.11 -14.53 19.34
C GLU A 262 28.24 -15.19 18.26
N LEU A 263 27.42 -14.43 17.55
CA LEU A 263 26.70 -14.91 16.38
C LEU A 263 27.65 -15.48 15.32
N GLU A 264 28.75 -14.78 15.03
CA GLU A 264 29.76 -15.26 14.10
C GLU A 264 30.37 -16.61 14.52
N LYS A 265 30.62 -16.78 15.84
CA LYS A 265 31.10 -18.09 16.37
C LYS A 265 30.08 -19.20 16.20
N ILE A 266 28.78 -18.93 16.46
CA ILE A 266 27.71 -19.91 16.24
C ILE A 266 27.73 -20.38 14.79
N LEU A 267 27.72 -19.45 13.83
CA LEU A 267 27.68 -19.76 12.42
C LEU A 267 28.92 -20.55 11.97
N LYS A 268 30.13 -20.07 12.33
CA LYS A 268 31.41 -20.77 11.99
C LYS A 268 31.53 -22.16 12.58
N SER A 269 30.93 -22.42 13.74
CA SER A 269 30.97 -23.71 14.39
C SER A 269 30.05 -24.76 13.75
N ARG A 270 29.06 -24.34 12.96
CA ARG A 270 27.99 -25.20 12.41
C ARG A 270 27.98 -25.30 10.89
N ILE A 271 28.63 -24.39 10.19
CA ILE A 271 28.69 -24.34 8.72
C ILE A 271 30.14 -24.62 8.30
N ASN A 272 30.33 -25.33 7.17
CA ASN A 272 31.67 -25.62 6.64
C ASN A 272 32.44 -24.33 6.28
N THR A 273 33.77 -24.43 6.21
CA THR A 273 34.64 -23.25 6.07
C THR A 273 34.32 -22.42 4.84
N GLU A 274 34.13 -23.04 3.68
CA GLU A 274 33.91 -22.33 2.40
C GLU A 274 32.58 -21.57 2.37
N GLN A 275 31.49 -22.23 2.76
CA GLN A 275 30.16 -21.64 2.82
C GLN A 275 30.04 -20.62 3.95
N GLY A 276 30.72 -20.91 5.08
CA GLY A 276 30.80 -19.99 6.21
C GLY A 276 31.51 -18.69 5.85
N GLU A 277 32.60 -18.74 5.07
CA GLU A 277 33.30 -17.55 4.61
C GLU A 277 32.44 -16.66 3.70
N LYS A 278 31.66 -17.26 2.77
CA LYS A 278 30.71 -16.50 1.94
C LYS A 278 29.70 -15.74 2.82
N LEU A 279 29.11 -16.43 3.78
CA LEU A 279 28.13 -15.85 4.68
C LEU A 279 28.73 -14.76 5.59
N MET A 280 29.97 -14.97 6.10
CA MET A 280 30.70 -13.98 6.89
C MET A 280 31.06 -12.74 6.08
N THR A 281 31.39 -12.89 4.81
CA THR A 281 31.69 -11.76 3.91
C THR A 281 30.43 -10.89 3.73
N SER A 282 29.27 -11.51 3.54
CA SER A 282 28.00 -10.79 3.43
C SER A 282 27.62 -10.05 4.73
N LEU A 283 27.79 -10.72 5.88
CA LEU A 283 27.58 -10.11 7.19
C LEU A 283 28.52 -8.91 7.43
N ALA A 284 29.80 -9.04 7.11
CA ALA A 284 30.77 -7.96 7.24
C ALA A 284 30.40 -6.76 6.36
N HIS A 285 29.90 -7.00 5.15
CA HIS A 285 29.42 -5.96 4.26
C HIS A 285 28.22 -5.22 4.86
N HIS A 286 27.23 -5.97 5.35
CA HIS A 286 26.04 -5.41 5.99
C HIS A 286 26.40 -4.53 7.22
N TRP A 287 27.30 -5.00 8.09
CA TRP A 287 27.77 -4.21 9.23
C TRP A 287 28.54 -2.97 8.85
N LYS A 288 29.32 -3.03 7.75
CA LYS A 288 30.00 -1.87 7.22
C LYS A 288 29.02 -0.83 6.71
N GLU A 289 28.00 -1.25 5.96
CA GLU A 289 26.97 -0.33 5.47
C GLU A 289 26.19 0.32 6.61
N GLU A 290 25.80 -0.46 7.64
CA GLU A 290 25.15 0.05 8.86
C GLU A 290 26.02 1.10 9.54
N GLY A 291 27.32 0.82 9.70
CA GLY A 291 28.27 1.76 10.29
C GLY A 291 28.44 3.05 9.48
N VAL A 292 28.43 2.97 8.15
CA VAL A 292 28.48 4.14 7.26
C VAL A 292 27.20 4.97 7.41
N GLN A 293 26.03 4.35 7.42
CA GLN A 293 24.76 5.05 7.59
C GLN A 293 24.65 5.74 8.96
N GLU A 294 25.03 5.05 10.04
CA GLU A 294 25.09 5.66 11.38
C GLU A 294 26.09 6.84 11.42
N GLY A 295 27.25 6.66 10.82
CA GLY A 295 28.25 7.72 10.74
C GLY A 295 27.77 8.95 9.98
N MET A 296 27.07 8.76 8.88
CA MET A 296 26.43 9.83 8.10
C MET A 296 25.34 10.57 8.92
N GLN A 297 24.45 9.84 9.58
CA GLN A 297 23.40 10.45 10.42
C GLN A 297 23.99 11.27 11.58
N ILE A 298 25.01 10.72 12.27
CA ILE A 298 25.68 11.43 13.36
C ILE A 298 26.42 12.66 12.81
N GLY A 299 27.09 12.54 11.66
CA GLY A 299 27.80 13.63 10.99
C GLY A 299 26.85 14.76 10.59
N GLU A 300 25.72 14.42 9.98
CA GLU A 300 24.68 15.38 9.57
C GLU A 300 24.08 16.11 10.79
N ALA A 301 23.70 15.37 11.82
CA ALA A 301 23.15 15.95 13.05
C ALA A 301 24.13 16.91 13.73
N ARG A 302 25.42 16.52 13.83
CA ARG A 302 26.49 17.37 14.37
C ARG A 302 26.76 18.61 13.50
N GLY A 303 26.83 18.42 12.18
CA GLY A 303 27.03 19.51 11.24
C GLY A 303 25.90 20.53 11.31
N MET A 304 24.66 20.08 11.37
CA MET A 304 23.49 20.96 11.53
C MET A 304 23.52 21.73 12.87
N GLN A 305 23.92 21.08 13.97
CA GLN A 305 24.02 21.70 15.28
C GLN A 305 25.14 22.76 15.34
N ILE A 306 26.32 22.46 14.78
CA ILE A 306 27.43 23.38 14.66
C ILE A 306 27.05 24.59 13.81
N GLY A 307 26.55 24.36 12.60
CA GLY A 307 26.14 25.43 11.68
C GLY A 307 25.08 26.34 12.29
N ARG A 308 24.11 25.79 13.03
CA ARG A 308 23.09 26.59 13.73
C ARG A 308 23.70 27.48 14.81
N ASN A 309 24.64 26.92 15.61
CA ASN A 309 25.29 27.68 16.68
C ASN A 309 26.19 28.80 16.13
N GLU A 310 27.00 28.49 15.14
CA GLU A 310 27.85 29.46 14.45
C GLU A 310 27.03 30.57 13.77
N GLY A 311 26.00 30.18 13.00
CA GLY A 311 25.11 31.15 12.38
C GLY A 311 24.42 32.08 13.35
N MET A 312 24.00 31.55 14.52
CA MET A 312 23.38 32.34 15.57
C MET A 312 24.38 33.30 16.21
N GLN A 313 25.63 32.89 16.44
CA GLN A 313 26.68 33.77 16.97
C GLN A 313 27.06 34.88 16.00
N ILE A 314 27.25 34.53 14.74
CA ILE A 314 27.57 35.51 13.68
C ILE A 314 26.41 36.51 13.55
N GLY A 315 25.19 36.06 13.42
CA GLY A 315 24.02 36.93 13.28
C GLY A 315 23.81 37.84 14.50
N ARG A 316 24.12 37.36 15.75
CA ARG A 316 24.06 38.18 16.96
C ARG A 316 25.12 39.25 16.95
N ASN A 317 26.36 38.90 16.58
CA ASN A 317 27.48 39.87 16.56
C ASN A 317 27.25 40.93 15.47
N GLU A 318 26.86 40.55 14.28
CA GLU A 318 26.55 41.47 13.19
C GLU A 318 25.35 42.38 13.54
N GLY A 319 24.30 41.78 14.10
CA GLY A 319 23.11 42.52 14.56
C GLY A 319 23.46 43.57 15.64
N MET A 320 24.36 43.23 16.57
CA MET A 320 24.81 44.13 17.62
C MET A 320 25.62 45.30 17.03
N GLN A 321 26.58 45.02 16.13
CA GLN A 321 27.36 46.06 15.46
C GLN A 321 26.50 47.01 14.63
N ILE A 322 25.55 46.46 13.85
CA ILE A 322 24.61 47.25 13.05
C ILE A 322 23.71 48.09 13.99
N GLY A 323 23.24 47.51 15.09
CA GLY A 323 22.40 48.21 16.06
C GLY A 323 23.14 49.34 16.74
N GLU A 324 24.40 49.13 17.16
CA GLU A 324 25.26 50.18 17.77
C GLU A 324 25.53 51.31 16.74
N ALA A 325 25.89 50.99 15.52
CA ALA A 325 26.13 51.99 14.50
C ALA A 325 24.87 52.83 14.23
N LYS A 326 23.70 52.19 14.03
CA LYS A 326 22.42 52.92 13.83
C LYS A 326 22.07 53.81 15.03
N GLY A 327 22.25 53.26 16.26
CA GLY A 327 22.01 54.03 17.49
C GLY A 327 22.89 55.30 17.60
N LYS A 328 24.20 55.17 17.31
CA LYS A 328 25.14 56.31 17.29
C LYS A 328 24.70 57.38 16.22
N TYR A 329 24.29 56.95 15.05
CA TYR A 329 23.79 57.84 13.99
C TYR A 329 22.48 58.53 14.37
N GLU A 330 21.55 57.84 15.03
CA GLU A 330 20.28 58.42 15.47
C GLU A 330 20.47 59.43 16.61
N VAL A 331 21.32 59.11 17.60
CA VAL A 331 21.69 60.05 18.63
C VAL A 331 22.37 61.29 18.06
N ALA A 332 23.33 61.11 17.14
CA ALA A 332 24.01 62.21 16.47
C ALA A 332 23.03 63.14 15.72
N LYS A 333 22.07 62.52 14.98
CA LYS A 333 21.03 63.26 14.25
C LYS A 333 20.14 64.10 15.17
N ASN A 334 19.76 63.54 16.32
CA ASN A 334 18.92 64.22 17.28
C ASN A 334 19.70 65.34 18.00
N MET A 335 20.97 65.16 18.31
CA MET A 335 21.82 66.21 18.89
C MET A 335 22.04 67.35 17.93
N LEU A 336 22.37 67.08 16.66
CA LEU A 336 22.54 68.10 15.64
C LEU A 336 21.22 68.87 15.37
N ALA A 337 20.05 68.23 15.43
CA ALA A 337 18.74 68.90 15.32
C ALA A 337 18.43 69.81 16.50
N ASN A 338 19.05 69.60 17.70
CA ASN A 338 18.91 70.39 18.88
C ASN A 338 20.07 71.39 19.05
N ASN A 339 20.78 71.75 17.95
CA ASN A 339 21.81 72.77 17.87
C ASN A 339 23.09 72.49 18.69
N TYR A 340 23.43 71.23 19.01
CA TYR A 340 24.73 70.87 19.57
C TYR A 340 25.81 71.04 18.51
N SER A 341 27.01 71.48 18.94
CA SER A 341 28.14 71.67 18.04
C SER A 341 28.69 70.32 17.50
N ILE A 342 29.20 70.31 16.28
CA ILE A 342 29.77 69.10 15.64
C ILE A 342 30.87 68.48 16.50
N PRO A 343 31.81 69.24 17.15
CA PRO A 343 32.81 68.66 18.04
C PRO A 343 32.21 67.95 19.27
N GLU A 344 31.15 68.51 19.85
CA GLU A 344 30.46 67.86 20.99
C GLU A 344 29.76 66.57 20.59
N VAL A 345 29.05 66.58 19.46
CA VAL A 345 28.39 65.37 18.94
C VAL A 345 29.41 64.28 18.61
N SER A 346 30.52 64.62 17.99
CA SER A 346 31.64 63.70 17.74
C SER A 346 32.19 63.07 19.02
N ARG A 347 32.38 63.86 20.04
CA ARG A 347 32.91 63.37 21.35
C ARG A 347 31.93 62.44 22.06
N ILE A 348 30.62 62.66 21.94
CA ILE A 348 29.61 61.89 22.64
C ILE A 348 29.27 60.60 21.85
N THR A 349 29.16 60.65 20.56
CA THR A 349 28.74 59.52 19.72
C THR A 349 29.91 58.69 19.19
N GLY A 350 31.13 59.22 19.22
CA GLY A 350 32.32 58.62 18.63
C GLY A 350 32.35 58.65 17.11
N LEU A 351 31.40 59.36 16.44
CA LEU A 351 31.39 59.53 14.99
C LEU A 351 32.41 60.59 14.59
N SER A 352 33.06 60.37 13.46
CA SER A 352 34.02 61.33 12.90
C SER A 352 33.33 62.59 12.41
N ILE A 353 34.06 63.72 12.40
CA ILE A 353 33.54 65.00 11.88
C ILE A 353 33.10 64.90 10.44
N SER A 354 33.75 64.03 9.63
CA SER A 354 33.38 63.75 8.25
C SER A 354 32.02 63.06 8.12
N GLU A 355 31.75 62.07 8.99
CA GLU A 355 30.45 61.38 9.04
C GLU A 355 29.34 62.31 9.49
N LEU A 356 29.56 63.15 10.46
CA LEU A 356 28.60 64.15 10.93
C LEU A 356 28.29 65.21 9.87
N ASN A 357 29.28 65.66 9.10
CA ASN A 357 29.07 66.56 8.00
C ASN A 357 28.26 65.93 6.85
N ASN A 358 28.44 64.64 6.61
CA ASN A 358 27.64 63.92 5.62
C ASN A 358 26.15 63.74 6.06
N LEU A 359 25.94 63.58 7.38
CA LEU A 359 24.60 63.53 7.96
C LEU A 359 23.86 64.86 7.79
N LEU A 360 24.55 65.99 7.88
CA LEU A 360 23.95 67.33 7.62
C LEU A 360 23.62 67.56 6.15
N LYS A 361 24.49 67.06 5.24
CA LYS A 361 24.27 67.21 3.77
C LYS A 361 23.13 66.31 3.27
N SER A 362 22.81 65.23 3.91
CA SER A 362 21.69 64.35 3.54
C SER A 362 20.30 64.88 3.94
N LYS A 363 20.26 66.05 4.63
CA LYS A 363 19.02 66.78 4.99
C LYS A 363 18.72 67.99 4.10
N SER A 364 19.59 68.31 3.14
CA SER A 364 19.36 69.29 2.09
C SER A 364 18.86 68.62 0.82
#